data_bcd483046987dbeb14f939f10ba4acb5
#
_entry.id   bcd483046987dbeb14f939f10ba4acb5
#
_cell.length_a   1.000
_cell.length_b   1.000
_cell.length_c   1.000
_cell.angle_alpha   90.00
_cell.angle_beta   90.00
_cell.angle_gamma   90.00
#
_symmetry.space_group_name_H-M   'P 1'
#
loop_
_entity.id
_entity.type
_entity.pdbx_description
1 polymer ?
#
loop_
_entity_poly.entity_id
_entity_poly.type
_entity_poly.pdbx_seq_one_letter_code
_entity_poly.pdbx_strand_id
1 'polypeptide(L)'
;MSFKPSLQDFHAKALSDYGIDDIWPESVLKAAKIASDKLTEDKDYLEEFPFVTIDGEDAKDFDDAIFCTFNKDGFHLKVAIADVSFFVKELSALDLEAARRTTSVYLPKKVVPMLPERLSNELCSLQPNKRRRCLC
;
A
#
# COMPACT_ATOMS: atom_id res chain seq x y z
N MET A 1 -16.69 -39.03 11.20
CA MET A 1 -15.64 -38.29 10.48
C MET A 1 -15.32 -37.05 11.28
N SER A 2 -14.10 -36.89 11.75
CA SER A 2 -13.70 -35.67 12.50
C SER A 2 -13.49 -34.55 11.48
N PHE A 3 -14.29 -33.49 11.58
CA PHE A 3 -14.11 -32.27 10.77
C PHE A 3 -12.80 -31.59 11.20
N LYS A 4 -11.83 -31.53 10.27
CA LYS A 4 -10.61 -30.72 10.47
C LYS A 4 -10.85 -29.38 9.78
N PRO A 5 -10.86 -28.26 10.53
CA PRO A 5 -11.05 -26.95 9.91
C PRO A 5 -9.89 -26.64 8.97
N SER A 6 -10.21 -26.03 7.84
CA SER A 6 -9.22 -25.52 6.87
C SER A 6 -8.64 -24.19 7.31
N LEU A 7 -7.56 -23.74 6.66
CA LEU A 7 -7.01 -22.40 6.90
C LEU A 7 -8.06 -21.30 6.61
N GLN A 8 -8.92 -21.52 5.61
CA GLN A 8 -10.00 -20.58 5.26
C GLN A 8 -11.05 -20.48 6.38
N ASP A 9 -11.37 -21.59 7.05
CA ASP A 9 -12.29 -21.57 8.20
C ASP A 9 -11.71 -20.78 9.36
N PHE A 10 -10.38 -20.89 9.60
CA PHE A 10 -9.69 -20.07 10.60
C PHE A 10 -9.69 -18.59 10.25
N HIS A 11 -9.46 -18.24 8.96
CA HIS A 11 -9.54 -16.86 8.50
C HIS A 11 -10.96 -16.29 8.69
N ALA A 12 -11.98 -17.01 8.25
CA ALA A 12 -13.37 -16.58 8.38
C ALA A 12 -13.75 -16.37 9.84
N LYS A 13 -13.32 -17.29 10.72
CA LYS A 13 -13.56 -17.15 12.14
C LYS A 13 -12.85 -15.92 12.73
N ALA A 14 -11.57 -15.74 12.44
CA ALA A 14 -10.79 -14.61 12.94
C ALA A 14 -11.41 -13.26 12.49
N LEU A 15 -11.74 -13.13 11.21
CA LEU A 15 -12.36 -11.92 10.66
C LEU A 15 -13.71 -11.65 11.35
N SER A 16 -14.52 -12.69 11.55
CA SER A 16 -15.82 -12.58 12.24
C SER A 16 -15.66 -12.20 13.71
N ASP A 17 -14.75 -12.83 14.44
CA ASP A 17 -14.54 -12.60 15.88
C ASP A 17 -14.09 -11.15 16.18
N TYR A 18 -13.36 -10.53 15.24
CA TYR A 18 -12.87 -9.15 15.37
C TYR A 18 -13.68 -8.12 14.56
N GLY A 19 -14.78 -8.54 13.93
CA GLY A 19 -15.63 -7.65 13.13
C GLY A 19 -14.91 -7.02 11.92
N ILE A 20 -13.93 -7.74 11.35
CA ILE A 20 -13.15 -7.28 10.21
C ILE A 20 -13.85 -7.68 8.91
N ASP A 21 -14.19 -6.69 8.09
CA ASP A 21 -14.79 -6.88 6.79
C ASP A 21 -13.70 -6.92 5.69
N ASP A 22 -13.64 -8.01 4.93
CA ASP A 22 -12.71 -8.17 3.81
C ASP A 22 -13.33 -7.85 2.44
N ILE A 23 -14.59 -7.42 2.43
CA ILE A 23 -15.30 -7.00 1.23
C ILE A 23 -15.19 -5.47 1.07
N TRP A 24 -14.94 -5.04 -0.14
CA TRP A 24 -14.90 -3.63 -0.48
C TRP A 24 -16.27 -3.11 -0.88
N PRO A 25 -16.74 -1.96 -0.33
CA PRO A 25 -17.90 -1.25 -0.87
C PRO A 25 -17.68 -0.87 -2.35
N GLU A 26 -18.71 -0.97 -3.17
CA GLU A 26 -18.62 -0.63 -4.61
C GLU A 26 -18.15 0.82 -4.84
N SER A 27 -18.59 1.75 -4.00
CA SER A 27 -18.17 3.16 -4.04
C SER A 27 -16.65 3.32 -3.89
N VAL A 28 -16.01 2.50 -3.03
CA VAL A 28 -14.57 2.50 -2.79
C VAL A 28 -13.82 1.95 -3.99
N LEU A 29 -14.28 0.82 -4.56
CA LEU A 29 -13.68 0.24 -5.76
C LEU A 29 -13.78 1.18 -6.97
N LYS A 30 -14.91 1.87 -7.12
CA LYS A 30 -15.11 2.88 -8.16
C LYS A 30 -14.17 4.08 -7.96
N ALA A 31 -14.03 4.56 -6.72
CA ALA A 31 -13.11 5.64 -6.39
C ALA A 31 -11.64 5.27 -6.66
N ALA A 32 -11.23 4.04 -6.32
CA ALA A 32 -9.89 3.53 -6.60
C ALA A 32 -9.60 3.48 -8.11
N LYS A 33 -10.59 3.07 -8.91
CA LYS A 33 -10.48 3.08 -10.38
C LYS A 33 -10.30 4.51 -10.92
N ILE A 34 -11.12 5.46 -10.49
CA ILE A 34 -11.03 6.87 -10.90
C ILE A 34 -9.67 7.47 -10.49
N ALA A 35 -9.19 7.16 -9.29
CA ALA A 35 -7.89 7.63 -8.82
C ALA A 35 -6.75 7.14 -9.72
N SER A 36 -6.83 5.90 -10.21
CA SER A 36 -5.81 5.33 -11.10
C SER A 36 -5.76 5.99 -12.49
N ASP A 37 -6.88 6.48 -12.97
CA ASP A 37 -6.97 7.13 -14.29
C ASP A 37 -6.38 8.56 -14.28
N LYS A 38 -6.03 9.10 -13.09
CA LYS A 38 -5.44 10.43 -12.90
C LYS A 38 -3.92 10.49 -12.98
N LEU A 39 -3.25 9.40 -13.29
CA LEU A 39 -1.81 9.40 -13.50
C LEU A 39 -1.47 10.26 -14.72
N THR A 40 -1.15 11.53 -14.47
CA THR A 40 -0.56 12.43 -15.44
C THR A 40 0.97 12.28 -15.40
N GLU A 41 1.61 12.47 -16.55
CA GLU A 41 3.08 12.51 -16.61
C GLU A 41 3.58 13.75 -15.85
N ASP A 42 4.03 13.55 -14.63
CA ASP A 42 4.81 14.56 -13.91
C ASP A 42 6.23 14.63 -14.47
N LYS A 43 6.79 15.84 -14.50
CA LYS A 43 8.11 16.09 -15.13
C LYS A 43 9.28 15.98 -14.16
N ASP A 44 9.02 15.97 -12.85
CA ASP A 44 10.05 15.91 -11.83
C ASP A 44 10.26 14.45 -11.40
N TYR A 45 11.38 13.87 -11.84
CA TYR A 45 11.74 12.49 -11.53
C TYR A 45 12.96 12.44 -10.61
N LEU A 46 12.94 11.54 -9.65
CA LEU A 46 14.08 11.19 -8.79
C LEU A 46 14.91 10.03 -9.42
N GLU A 47 14.94 9.94 -10.74
CA GLU A 47 15.63 8.86 -11.47
C GLU A 47 17.16 8.87 -11.30
N GLU A 48 17.73 9.97 -10.85
CA GLU A 48 19.18 10.11 -10.65
C GLU A 48 19.71 9.32 -9.44
N PHE A 49 18.82 8.82 -8.59
CA PHE A 49 19.21 8.16 -7.35
C PHE A 49 18.78 6.69 -7.35
N PRO A 50 19.71 5.76 -7.11
CA PRO A 50 19.40 4.34 -6.99
C PRO A 50 18.76 4.03 -5.64
N PHE A 51 17.49 4.38 -5.49
CA PHE A 51 16.71 4.03 -4.31
C PHE A 51 16.56 2.53 -4.16
N VAL A 52 16.54 2.07 -2.92
CA VAL A 52 16.27 0.67 -2.55
C VAL A 52 15.16 0.60 -1.52
N THR A 53 14.32 -0.42 -1.60
CA THR A 53 13.34 -0.77 -0.57
C THR A 53 13.91 -1.88 0.31
N ILE A 54 13.54 -1.93 1.59
CA ILE A 54 14.01 -2.94 2.55
C ILE A 54 12.79 -3.55 3.22
N ASP A 55 12.20 -4.53 2.58
CA ASP A 55 10.95 -5.16 2.96
C ASP A 55 11.10 -6.68 3.03
N GLY A 56 10.05 -7.35 3.52
CA GLY A 56 9.99 -8.81 3.49
C GLY A 56 9.93 -9.36 2.06
N GLU A 57 10.39 -10.59 1.87
CA GLU A 57 10.46 -11.25 0.55
C GLU A 57 9.10 -11.30 -0.18
N ASP A 58 8.01 -11.43 0.57
CA ASP A 58 6.64 -11.52 0.05
C ASP A 58 5.93 -10.16 -0.05
N ALA A 59 6.59 -9.05 0.30
CA ALA A 59 5.99 -7.72 0.28
C ALA A 59 5.63 -7.28 -1.15
N LYS A 60 4.51 -6.56 -1.28
CA LYS A 60 4.03 -5.98 -2.54
C LYS A 60 3.73 -4.50 -2.42
N ASP A 61 3.62 -4.02 -1.20
CA ASP A 61 3.25 -2.67 -0.78
C ASP A 61 4.49 -1.95 -0.23
N PHE A 62 5.38 -1.55 -1.15
CA PHE A 62 6.60 -0.82 -0.81
C PHE A 62 6.26 0.65 -0.54
N ASP A 63 6.08 1.00 0.72
CA ASP A 63 5.65 2.35 1.13
C ASP A 63 6.79 3.35 1.11
N ASP A 64 8.02 2.90 1.35
CA ASP A 64 9.20 3.73 1.38
C ASP A 64 10.39 3.13 0.63
N ALA A 65 11.29 4.01 0.21
CA ALA A 65 12.57 3.67 -0.38
C ALA A 65 13.65 4.64 0.11
N ILE A 66 14.86 4.15 0.26
CA ILE A 66 15.96 4.94 0.78
C ILE A 66 17.12 4.99 -0.21
N PHE A 67 17.84 6.09 -0.17
CA PHE A 67 19.13 6.26 -0.80
C PHE A 67 20.08 6.99 0.15
N CYS A 68 21.30 6.50 0.30
CA CYS A 68 22.28 7.09 1.20
C CYS A 68 23.63 7.25 0.52
N THR A 69 24.24 8.41 0.69
CA THR A 69 25.62 8.68 0.31
C THR A 69 26.44 9.10 1.51
N PHE A 70 27.73 8.85 1.44
CA PHE A 70 28.69 9.31 2.43
C PHE A 70 29.57 10.40 1.80
N ASN A 71 29.79 11.49 2.54
CA ASN A 71 30.71 12.56 2.16
C ASN A 71 31.53 13.04 3.39
N LYS A 72 32.29 14.12 3.22
CA LYS A 72 33.15 14.68 4.29
C LYS A 72 32.38 15.12 5.53
N ASP A 73 31.11 15.46 5.37
CA ASP A 73 30.23 15.99 6.43
C ASP A 73 29.40 14.88 7.08
N GLY A 74 29.50 13.62 6.60
CA GLY A 74 28.79 12.47 7.10
C GLY A 74 27.88 11.80 6.06
N PHE A 75 26.75 11.29 6.52
CA PHE A 75 25.78 10.60 5.67
C PHE A 75 24.68 11.54 5.19
N HIS A 76 24.37 11.48 3.90
CA HIS A 76 23.21 12.13 3.31
C HIS A 76 22.18 11.07 2.98
N LEU A 77 21.10 11.02 3.75
CA LEU A 77 19.98 10.10 3.57
C LEU A 77 18.86 10.81 2.81
N LYS A 78 18.35 10.20 1.75
CA LYS A 78 17.10 10.53 1.10
C LYS A 78 16.10 9.42 1.38
N VAL A 79 14.88 9.80 1.74
CA VAL A 79 13.77 8.88 1.98
C VAL A 79 12.63 9.26 1.06
N ALA A 80 12.26 8.38 0.17
CA ALA A 80 11.09 8.53 -0.68
C ALA A 80 9.91 7.79 -0.04
N ILE A 81 8.81 8.48 0.19
CA ILE A 81 7.56 7.91 0.72
C ILE A 81 6.51 7.98 -0.37
N ALA A 82 5.80 6.89 -0.61
CA ALA A 82 4.71 6.85 -1.58
C ALA A 82 3.66 7.95 -1.30
N ASP A 83 3.34 8.76 -2.32
CA ASP A 83 2.38 9.87 -2.18
C ASP A 83 0.93 9.33 -2.24
N VAL A 84 0.52 8.68 -1.15
CA VAL A 84 -0.84 8.16 -0.99
C VAL A 84 -1.87 9.29 -1.03
N SER A 85 -1.54 10.47 -0.53
CA SER A 85 -2.43 11.64 -0.46
C SER A 85 -2.83 12.17 -1.84
N PHE A 86 -2.03 11.89 -2.86
CA PHE A 86 -2.38 12.22 -4.24
C PHE A 86 -3.62 11.43 -4.70
N PHE A 87 -3.73 10.17 -4.33
CA PHE A 87 -4.81 9.26 -4.74
C PHE A 87 -5.98 9.28 -3.76
N VAL A 88 -5.70 9.30 -2.46
CA VAL A 88 -6.70 9.28 -1.38
C VAL A 88 -6.95 10.71 -0.90
N LYS A 89 -8.01 11.32 -1.41
CA LYS A 89 -8.39 12.68 -1.03
C LYS A 89 -9.20 12.68 0.25
N GLU A 90 -8.99 13.70 1.08
CA GLU A 90 -9.71 13.91 2.31
C GLU A 90 -11.23 13.81 2.11
N LEU A 91 -11.93 13.12 3.00
CA LEU A 91 -13.36 12.85 2.98
C LEU A 91 -13.87 12.09 1.75
N SER A 92 -12.99 11.56 0.92
CA SER A 92 -13.38 10.67 -0.17
C SER A 92 -13.85 9.31 0.34
N ALA A 93 -14.54 8.53 -0.51
CA ALA A 93 -14.93 7.16 -0.15
C ALA A 93 -13.72 6.28 0.22
N LEU A 94 -12.54 6.52 -0.41
CA LEU A 94 -11.29 5.84 -0.07
C LEU A 94 -10.81 6.22 1.32
N ASP A 95 -10.81 7.52 1.65
CA ASP A 95 -10.34 8.04 2.92
C ASP A 95 -11.23 7.58 4.08
N LEU A 96 -12.54 7.70 3.92
CA LEU A 96 -13.50 7.28 4.94
C LEU A 96 -13.42 5.76 5.20
N GLU A 97 -13.26 4.96 4.17
CA GLU A 97 -13.11 3.51 4.34
C GLU A 97 -11.74 3.14 4.93
N ALA A 98 -10.66 3.81 4.53
CA ALA A 98 -9.34 3.62 5.13
C ALA A 98 -9.35 3.99 6.62
N ALA A 99 -9.99 5.10 7.00
CA ALA A 99 -10.16 5.50 8.39
C ALA A 99 -10.98 4.46 9.19
N ARG A 100 -12.05 3.89 8.60
CA ARG A 100 -12.84 2.82 9.21
C ARG A 100 -12.02 1.55 9.45
N ARG A 101 -11.18 1.17 8.47
CA ARG A 101 -10.30 -0.01 8.57
C ARG A 101 -9.13 0.21 9.51
N THR A 102 -8.62 1.43 9.61
CA THR A 102 -7.54 1.87 10.49
C THR A 102 -6.16 1.34 10.09
N THR A 103 -6.05 0.07 9.72
CA THR A 103 -4.80 -0.62 9.35
C THR A 103 -5.08 -1.80 8.43
N SER A 104 -4.07 -2.28 7.74
CA SER A 104 -4.09 -3.58 7.09
C SER A 104 -3.98 -4.70 8.12
N VAL A 105 -4.66 -5.84 7.86
CA VAL A 105 -4.63 -7.02 8.75
C VAL A 105 -3.94 -8.17 8.03
N TYR A 106 -2.87 -8.66 8.62
CA TYR A 106 -2.05 -9.73 8.06
C TYR A 106 -2.39 -11.05 8.74
N LEU A 107 -2.94 -11.98 7.97
CA LEU A 107 -3.23 -13.35 8.37
C LEU A 107 -2.28 -14.30 7.61
N PRO A 108 -2.05 -15.53 8.10
CA PRO A 108 -1.25 -16.49 7.35
C PRO A 108 -1.76 -16.67 5.91
N LYS A 109 -0.96 -16.32 4.92
CA LYS A 109 -1.28 -16.38 3.47
C LYS A 109 -2.48 -15.53 3.01
N LYS A 110 -2.93 -14.56 3.81
CA LYS A 110 -4.00 -13.63 3.46
C LYS A 110 -3.74 -12.26 4.07
N VAL A 111 -3.94 -11.21 3.29
CA VAL A 111 -3.95 -9.82 3.76
C VAL A 111 -5.33 -9.24 3.54
N VAL A 112 -5.85 -8.53 4.53
CA VAL A 112 -7.02 -7.66 4.39
C VAL A 112 -6.49 -6.23 4.41
N PRO A 113 -6.30 -5.59 3.25
CA PRO A 113 -5.59 -4.33 3.19
C PRO A 113 -6.48 -3.15 3.64
N MET A 114 -5.83 -2.09 4.15
CA MET A 114 -6.49 -0.83 4.51
C MET A 114 -6.98 -0.06 3.29
N LEU A 115 -6.25 -0.14 2.18
CA LEU A 115 -6.60 0.44 0.88
C LEU A 115 -6.78 -0.67 -0.16
N PRO A 116 -7.63 -0.49 -1.20
CA PRO A 116 -7.74 -1.45 -2.29
C PRO A 116 -6.37 -1.78 -2.91
N GLU A 117 -6.12 -3.05 -3.22
CA GLU A 117 -4.82 -3.55 -3.72
C GLU A 117 -4.31 -2.78 -4.96
N ARG A 118 -5.22 -2.26 -5.78
CA ARG A 118 -4.86 -1.37 -6.89
C ARG A 118 -4.14 -0.10 -6.45
N LEU A 119 -4.38 0.36 -5.23
CA LEU A 119 -3.63 1.48 -4.63
C LEU A 119 -2.42 0.95 -3.88
N SER A 120 -2.61 0.09 -2.87
CA SER A 120 -1.54 -0.34 -1.98
C SER A 120 -0.44 -1.12 -2.70
N ASN A 121 -0.78 -2.04 -3.60
CA ASN A 121 0.19 -2.92 -4.25
C ASN A 121 0.65 -2.43 -5.62
N GLU A 122 -0.01 -1.40 -6.18
CA GLU A 122 0.32 -0.89 -7.52
C GLU A 122 0.71 0.59 -7.49
N LEU A 123 -0.27 1.49 -7.34
CA LEU A 123 -0.07 2.93 -7.55
C LEU A 123 0.74 3.59 -6.44
N CYS A 124 0.55 3.17 -5.20
CA CYS A 124 1.26 3.66 -4.02
C CYS A 124 2.45 2.77 -3.63
N SER A 125 2.76 1.73 -4.40
CA SER A 125 3.91 0.86 -4.13
C SER A 125 5.11 1.28 -4.97
N LEU A 126 6.24 1.56 -4.32
CA LEU A 126 7.51 1.98 -4.96
C LEU A 126 8.23 0.79 -5.61
N GLN A 127 7.53 0.11 -6.53
CA GLN A 127 8.01 -1.09 -7.21
C GLN A 127 9.23 -0.81 -8.09
N PRO A 128 10.19 -1.76 -8.18
CA PRO A 128 11.35 -1.65 -9.06
C PRO A 128 10.97 -1.36 -10.52
N ASN A 129 11.72 -0.47 -11.17
CA ASN A 129 11.56 -0.11 -12.58
C ASN A 129 10.18 0.47 -12.95
N LYS A 130 9.44 0.99 -11.97
CA LYS A 130 8.16 1.68 -12.22
C LYS A 130 8.21 3.10 -11.67
N ARG A 131 7.77 4.06 -12.47
CA ARG A 131 7.59 5.44 -12.00
C ARG A 131 6.44 5.50 -11.02
N ARG A 132 6.68 6.13 -9.88
CA ARG A 132 5.71 6.30 -8.80
C ARG A 132 5.79 7.70 -8.23
N ARG A 133 4.64 8.22 -7.82
CA ARG A 133 4.59 9.47 -7.07
C ARG A 133 5.11 9.21 -5.66
N CYS A 134 6.03 10.06 -5.23
CA CYS A 134 6.56 10.02 -3.88
C CYS A 134 6.87 11.44 -3.37
N LEU A 135 6.95 11.56 -2.07
CA LEU A 135 7.53 12.69 -1.35
C LEU A 135 8.95 12.29 -0.95
N CYS A 136 9.92 13.16 -1.17
CA CYS A 136 11.32 12.91 -0.81
C CYS A 136 11.87 14.04 0.05
#